data_1d78b6044c71175e7f6ad1c7bde02c6d
#
_entry.id   1d78b6044c71175e7f6ad1c7bde02c6d
#
_cell.length_a   1.000
_cell.length_b   1.000
_cell.length_c   1.000
_cell.angle_alpha   90.00
_cell.angle_beta   90.00
_cell.angle_gamma   90.00
#
_symmetry.space_group_name_H-M   'P 1'
#
loop_
_entity.id
_entity.type
_entity.pdbx_description
1 polymer ?
#
loop_
_entity_poly.entity_id
_entity_poly.type
_entity_poly.pdbx_seq_one_letter_code
_entity_poly.pdbx_strand_id
1 'polypeptide(L)'
;MDKRKLRIILVGPEYEINLGHAARVLANFGFDELCIVRPKVKIGFNAKMFSKRAYPILQNAKIFKSLDEATKDCDFLVGTTGIVGRSKNVLRNPLTPRSFANKIKSIDGKTALLFGREGVGLTKKEIEKCDFLVTIPASNEYPVLNVSHAMAVVLYELFNLKKTKFIKRASREEKERLLETFNKFVDFFAERLRNPEKIKLSFKRIVGRSLISEVESRAILSIFERIKNKLRIREKKKQ
;
A
#
# COMPACT_ATOMS: atom_id res chain seq x y z
N MET A 1 0.14 -11.90 -12.93
CA MET A 1 0.85 -10.66 -12.50
C MET A 1 2.32 -10.83 -12.84
N ASP A 2 2.98 -9.83 -13.37
CA ASP A 2 4.45 -9.83 -13.49
C ASP A 2 5.03 -9.63 -12.08
N LYS A 3 5.75 -10.62 -11.58
CA LYS A 3 6.33 -10.61 -10.23
C LYS A 3 7.33 -9.47 -10.02
N ARG A 4 7.97 -8.98 -11.10
CA ARG A 4 8.88 -7.83 -11.07
C ARG A 4 8.18 -6.50 -10.76
N LYS A 5 6.84 -6.47 -10.83
CA LYS A 5 6.02 -5.29 -10.50
C LYS A 5 5.52 -5.29 -9.05
N LEU A 6 5.96 -6.25 -8.24
CA LEU A 6 5.61 -6.32 -6.81
C LEU A 6 6.86 -6.16 -5.94
N ARG A 7 6.88 -5.09 -5.17
CA ARG A 7 7.89 -4.84 -4.13
C ARG A 7 7.33 -5.20 -2.77
N ILE A 8 8.02 -6.09 -2.05
CA ILE A 8 7.66 -6.42 -0.68
C ILE A 8 8.45 -5.55 0.27
N ILE A 9 7.76 -4.89 1.21
CA ILE A 9 8.37 -3.97 2.17
C ILE A 9 8.08 -4.43 3.59
N LEU A 10 9.14 -4.70 4.35
CA LEU A 10 9.08 -4.88 5.81
C LEU A 10 9.34 -3.54 6.48
N VAL A 11 8.38 -3.04 7.24
CA VAL A 11 8.49 -1.73 7.93
C VAL A 11 8.82 -1.94 9.39
N GLY A 12 10.02 -1.55 9.79
CA GLY A 12 10.51 -1.60 11.15
C GLY A 12 10.62 -3.01 11.74
N PRO A 13 11.14 -4.03 11.03
CA PRO A 13 11.25 -5.39 11.57
C PRO A 13 12.10 -5.40 12.84
N GLU A 14 11.66 -6.17 13.84
CA GLU A 14 12.22 -6.20 15.19
C GLU A 14 13.01 -7.47 15.47
N TYR A 15 12.81 -8.54 14.70
CA TYR A 15 13.46 -9.82 14.90
C TYR A 15 14.16 -10.34 13.65
N GLU A 16 15.45 -10.70 13.77
CA GLU A 16 16.25 -11.28 12.67
C GLU A 16 15.62 -12.54 12.08
N ILE A 17 15.01 -13.38 12.92
CA ILE A 17 14.36 -14.63 12.52
C ILE A 17 13.25 -14.34 11.51
N ASN A 18 12.49 -13.27 11.70
CA ASN A 18 11.43 -12.89 10.79
C ASN A 18 11.95 -12.41 9.43
N LEU A 19 13.12 -11.77 9.38
CA LEU A 19 13.80 -11.46 8.13
C LEU A 19 14.14 -12.74 7.36
N GLY A 20 14.68 -13.74 8.05
CA GLY A 20 15.01 -15.04 7.45
C GLY A 20 13.76 -15.76 6.91
N HIS A 21 12.70 -15.82 7.70
CA HIS A 21 11.44 -16.42 7.28
C HIS A 21 10.79 -15.67 6.12
N ALA A 22 10.82 -14.32 6.14
CA ALA A 22 10.31 -13.49 5.06
C ALA A 22 11.01 -13.80 3.72
N ALA A 23 12.33 -13.90 3.72
CA ALA A 23 13.09 -14.27 2.53
C ALA A 23 12.67 -15.67 1.99
N ARG A 24 12.46 -16.65 2.88
CA ARG A 24 11.98 -17.98 2.48
C ARG A 24 10.60 -17.93 1.85
N VAL A 25 9.68 -17.16 2.42
CA VAL A 25 8.34 -16.99 1.88
C VAL A 25 8.39 -16.35 0.50
N LEU A 26 9.22 -15.32 0.30
CA LEU A 26 9.44 -14.74 -1.02
C LEU A 26 9.93 -15.79 -2.03
N ALA A 27 10.98 -16.54 -1.68
CA ALA A 27 11.52 -17.60 -2.53
C ALA A 27 10.49 -18.67 -2.87
N ASN A 28 9.66 -19.10 -1.90
CA ASN A 28 8.62 -20.12 -2.11
C ASN A 28 7.63 -19.72 -3.21
N PHE A 29 7.30 -18.45 -3.30
CA PHE A 29 6.36 -17.93 -4.31
C PHE A 29 7.05 -17.24 -5.49
N GLY A 30 8.39 -17.29 -5.55
CA GLY A 30 9.21 -16.76 -6.64
C GLY A 30 9.17 -15.24 -6.73
N PHE A 31 9.08 -14.55 -5.60
CA PHE A 31 9.32 -13.13 -5.45
C PHE A 31 10.74 -12.92 -4.93
N ASP A 32 11.39 -11.84 -5.33
CA ASP A 32 12.80 -11.54 -5.03
C ASP A 32 13.06 -10.09 -4.60
N GLU A 33 12.18 -9.15 -4.92
CA GLU A 33 12.36 -7.74 -4.51
C GLU A 33 11.89 -7.52 -3.07
N LEU A 34 12.85 -7.56 -2.13
CA LEU A 34 12.65 -7.24 -0.72
C LEU A 34 13.23 -5.87 -0.39
N CYS A 35 12.42 -5.02 0.22
CA CYS A 35 12.85 -3.77 0.82
C CYS A 35 12.58 -3.78 2.32
N ILE A 36 13.47 -3.14 3.07
CA ILE A 36 13.37 -3.04 4.54
C ILE A 36 13.43 -1.55 4.90
N VAL A 37 12.43 -1.08 5.62
CA VAL A 37 12.34 0.32 6.05
C VAL A 37 12.58 0.40 7.55
N ARG A 38 13.59 1.17 7.97
CA ARG A 38 13.93 1.42 9.38
C ARG A 38 13.99 0.14 10.22
N PRO A 39 14.84 -0.85 9.83
CA PRO A 39 14.98 -2.07 10.63
C PRO A 39 15.50 -1.74 12.03
N LYS A 40 14.98 -2.41 13.06
CA LYS A 40 15.50 -2.36 14.41
C LYS A 40 16.60 -3.43 14.65
N VAL A 41 16.75 -4.35 13.71
CA VAL A 41 17.75 -5.42 13.73
C VAL A 41 18.58 -5.41 12.46
N LYS A 42 19.78 -5.96 12.52
CA LYS A 42 20.66 -6.17 11.38
C LYS A 42 20.34 -7.50 10.69
N ILE A 43 20.76 -7.66 9.45
CA ILE A 43 20.75 -8.95 8.75
C ILE A 43 21.96 -9.75 9.28
N GLY A 44 21.80 -10.39 10.42
CA GLY A 44 22.85 -11.10 11.13
C GLY A 44 22.80 -12.62 10.93
N PHE A 45 23.42 -13.33 11.89
CA PHE A 45 23.53 -14.79 11.85
C PHE A 45 22.17 -15.49 11.83
N ASN A 46 21.23 -15.08 12.66
CA ASN A 46 19.90 -15.69 12.70
C ASN A 46 19.14 -15.45 11.41
N ALA A 47 19.16 -14.24 10.84
CA ALA A 47 18.53 -13.96 9.56
C ALA A 47 19.08 -14.88 8.45
N LYS A 48 20.40 -15.06 8.38
CA LYS A 48 21.05 -15.99 7.44
C LYS A 48 20.63 -17.44 7.69
N MET A 49 20.70 -17.89 8.94
CA MET A 49 20.37 -19.27 9.32
C MET A 49 18.91 -19.63 8.98
N PHE A 50 17.97 -18.73 9.28
CA PHE A 50 16.54 -18.95 9.03
C PHE A 50 16.11 -18.71 7.58
N SER A 51 16.91 -18.00 6.78
CA SER A 51 16.63 -17.83 5.34
C SER A 51 16.97 -19.07 4.49
N LYS A 52 17.87 -19.93 4.98
CA LYS A 52 18.33 -21.13 4.25
C LYS A 52 18.80 -20.76 2.83
N ARG A 53 18.29 -21.47 1.80
CA ARG A 53 18.61 -21.20 0.38
C ARG A 53 18.11 -19.85 -0.14
N ALA A 54 17.24 -19.16 0.61
CA ALA A 54 16.72 -17.85 0.24
C ALA A 54 17.60 -16.68 0.72
N TYR A 55 18.78 -16.94 1.29
CA TYR A 55 19.70 -15.91 1.77
C TYR A 55 20.05 -14.85 0.73
N PRO A 56 20.24 -15.16 -0.57
CA PRO A 56 20.48 -14.14 -1.59
C PRO A 56 19.41 -13.03 -1.64
N ILE A 57 18.15 -13.30 -1.28
CA ILE A 57 17.09 -12.28 -1.19
C ILE A 57 17.41 -11.28 -0.09
N LEU A 58 17.93 -11.72 1.05
CA LEU A 58 18.37 -10.82 2.12
C LEU A 58 19.62 -10.04 1.76
N GLN A 59 20.58 -10.67 1.06
CA GLN A 59 21.80 -10.00 0.62
C GLN A 59 21.51 -8.87 -0.36
N ASN A 60 20.50 -9.04 -1.22
CA ASN A 60 20.07 -8.07 -2.21
C ASN A 60 18.97 -7.12 -1.69
N ALA A 61 18.54 -7.30 -0.43
CA ALA A 61 17.51 -6.46 0.15
C ALA A 61 17.97 -5.00 0.29
N LYS A 62 17.12 -4.07 -0.18
CA LYS A 62 17.40 -2.64 -0.09
C LYS A 62 16.89 -2.09 1.24
N ILE A 63 17.77 -1.38 1.95
CA ILE A 63 17.43 -0.76 3.24
C ILE A 63 17.18 0.74 3.03
N PHE A 64 16.04 1.23 3.53
CA PHE A 64 15.61 2.62 3.38
C PHE A 64 15.41 3.28 4.75
N LYS A 65 15.70 4.59 4.81
CA LYS A 65 15.48 5.42 6.00
C LYS A 65 14.02 5.81 6.18
N SER A 66 13.22 5.85 5.10
CA SER A 66 11.81 6.21 5.16
C SER A 66 10.95 5.36 4.22
N LEU A 67 9.64 5.31 4.51
CA LEU A 67 8.67 4.65 3.64
C LEU A 67 8.55 5.37 2.30
N ASP A 68 8.65 6.69 2.28
CA ASP A 68 8.55 7.51 1.08
C ASP A 68 9.67 7.20 0.08
N GLU A 69 10.92 7.05 0.59
CA GLU A 69 12.03 6.59 -0.24
C GLU A 69 11.78 5.19 -0.83
N ALA A 70 11.30 4.26 0.00
CA ALA A 70 11.07 2.88 -0.41
C ALA A 70 9.93 2.72 -1.43
N THR A 71 9.02 3.69 -1.53
CA THR A 71 7.83 3.64 -2.38
C THR A 71 7.80 4.69 -3.49
N LYS A 72 8.87 5.46 -3.68
CA LYS A 72 8.94 6.58 -4.62
C LYS A 72 8.55 6.21 -6.06
N ASP A 73 8.94 5.01 -6.50
CA ASP A 73 8.70 4.47 -7.84
C ASP A 73 7.54 3.46 -7.89
N CYS A 74 6.67 3.46 -6.89
CA CYS A 74 5.52 2.57 -6.83
C CYS A 74 4.23 3.35 -7.11
N ASP A 75 3.38 2.79 -7.98
CA ASP A 75 2.10 3.37 -8.37
C ASP A 75 1.00 3.10 -7.34
N PHE A 76 1.13 1.99 -6.59
CA PHE A 76 0.16 1.57 -5.58
C PHE A 76 0.86 1.13 -4.30
N LEU A 77 0.30 1.57 -3.18
CA LEU A 77 0.73 1.18 -1.84
C LEU A 77 -0.38 0.35 -1.18
N VAL A 78 -0.02 -0.84 -0.74
CA VAL A 78 -0.93 -1.79 -0.10
C VAL A 78 -0.41 -2.14 1.28
N GLY A 79 -1.14 -1.77 2.32
CA GLY A 79 -0.79 -2.09 3.69
C GLY A 79 -1.47 -3.36 4.19
N THR A 80 -0.81 -4.11 5.05
CA THR A 80 -1.43 -5.23 5.77
C THR A 80 -1.84 -4.82 7.18
N THR A 81 -2.94 -5.36 7.67
CA THR A 81 -3.43 -5.12 9.04
C THR A 81 -4.09 -6.35 9.62
N GLY A 82 -3.77 -6.69 10.87
CA GLY A 82 -4.50 -7.71 11.65
C GLY A 82 -5.74 -7.14 12.34
N ILE A 83 -5.94 -5.81 12.34
CA ILE A 83 -7.07 -5.16 13.01
C ILE A 83 -8.06 -4.70 11.96
N VAL A 84 -9.25 -5.27 11.98
CA VAL A 84 -10.38 -4.84 11.15
C VAL A 84 -11.07 -3.67 11.85
N GLY A 85 -11.22 -2.54 11.15
CA GLY A 85 -11.97 -1.40 11.66
C GLY A 85 -13.48 -1.68 11.68
N ARG A 86 -14.21 -1.11 12.64
CA ARG A 86 -15.68 -1.05 12.56
C ARG A 86 -16.07 -0.25 11.31
N SER A 87 -17.23 -0.53 10.72
CA SER A 87 -17.73 0.05 9.46
C SER A 87 -17.62 1.60 9.36
N LYS A 88 -17.61 2.28 10.51
CA LYS A 88 -17.44 3.75 10.60
C LYS A 88 -15.98 4.24 10.48
N ASN A 89 -14.99 3.35 10.50
CA ASN A 89 -13.59 3.74 10.43
C ASN A 89 -13.08 3.67 8.99
N VAL A 90 -13.03 4.82 8.32
CA VAL A 90 -12.57 4.97 6.94
C VAL A 90 -11.14 4.46 6.72
N LEU A 91 -10.30 4.51 7.76
CA LEU A 91 -8.91 4.06 7.69
C LEU A 91 -8.75 2.54 7.59
N ARG A 92 -9.75 1.76 8.04
CA ARG A 92 -9.65 0.32 8.19
C ARG A 92 -10.85 -0.40 7.58
N ASN A 93 -10.95 -0.36 6.25
CA ASN A 93 -11.87 -1.20 5.48
C ASN A 93 -11.04 -2.09 4.53
N PRO A 94 -10.43 -3.16 5.04
CA PRO A 94 -9.48 -3.96 4.29
C PRO A 94 -10.17 -4.98 3.38
N LEU A 95 -9.44 -5.38 2.33
CA LEU A 95 -9.77 -6.51 1.47
C LEU A 95 -9.22 -7.80 2.06
N THR A 96 -9.84 -8.94 1.73
CA THR A 96 -9.21 -10.24 1.96
C THR A 96 -8.05 -10.44 0.96
N PRO A 97 -7.06 -11.33 1.23
CA PRO A 97 -5.99 -11.64 0.30
C PRO A 97 -6.48 -12.03 -1.08
N ARG A 98 -7.52 -12.88 -1.17
CA ARG A 98 -8.15 -13.30 -2.43
C ARG A 98 -8.82 -12.15 -3.16
N SER A 99 -9.56 -11.29 -2.46
CA SER A 99 -10.20 -10.12 -3.06
C SER A 99 -9.16 -9.12 -3.57
N PHE A 100 -8.09 -8.91 -2.81
CA PHE A 100 -6.95 -8.09 -3.22
C PHE A 100 -6.26 -8.69 -4.46
N ALA A 101 -5.95 -9.99 -4.44
CA ALA A 101 -5.34 -10.67 -5.56
C ALA A 101 -6.18 -10.52 -6.85
N ASN A 102 -7.50 -10.76 -6.77
CA ASN A 102 -8.40 -10.56 -7.90
C ASN A 102 -8.44 -9.11 -8.40
N LYS A 103 -8.33 -8.15 -7.51
CA LYS A 103 -8.36 -6.74 -7.86
C LYS A 103 -7.05 -6.28 -8.54
N ILE A 104 -5.91 -6.75 -8.05
CA ILE A 104 -4.59 -6.31 -8.54
C ILE A 104 -4.17 -6.96 -9.85
N LYS A 105 -4.72 -8.13 -10.19
CA LYS A 105 -4.35 -8.86 -11.42
C LYS A 105 -4.54 -8.04 -12.70
N SER A 106 -5.43 -7.06 -12.69
CA SER A 106 -5.73 -6.17 -13.82
C SER A 106 -5.00 -4.82 -13.74
N ILE A 107 -4.13 -4.63 -12.75
CA ILE A 107 -3.36 -3.39 -12.60
C ILE A 107 -2.07 -3.50 -13.41
N ASP A 108 -1.81 -2.47 -14.20
CA ASP A 108 -0.51 -2.23 -14.81
C ASP A 108 0.20 -1.13 -14.02
N GLY A 109 1.28 -1.47 -13.35
CA GLY A 109 2.03 -0.57 -12.47
C GLY A 109 2.78 -1.33 -11.40
N LYS A 110 3.70 -0.64 -10.72
CA LYS A 110 4.48 -1.20 -9.62
C LYS A 110 3.73 -1.05 -8.30
N THR A 111 3.55 -2.14 -7.60
CA THR A 111 2.84 -2.19 -6.32
C THR A 111 3.81 -2.44 -5.17
N ALA A 112 3.74 -1.63 -4.13
CA ALA A 112 4.40 -1.89 -2.85
C ALA A 112 3.42 -2.58 -1.90
N LEU A 113 3.78 -3.74 -1.38
CA LEU A 113 3.02 -4.47 -0.36
C LEU A 113 3.77 -4.39 0.97
N LEU A 114 3.15 -3.72 1.95
CA LEU A 114 3.74 -3.34 3.21
C LEU A 114 3.31 -4.29 4.32
N PHE A 115 4.28 -4.82 5.02
CA PHE A 115 4.10 -5.56 6.26
C PHE A 115 4.72 -4.76 7.41
N GLY A 116 3.94 -4.55 8.47
CA GLY A 116 4.37 -3.75 9.63
C GLY A 116 5.19 -4.54 10.64
N ARG A 117 5.49 -3.87 11.75
CA ARG A 117 6.22 -4.41 12.91
C ARG A 117 5.45 -5.56 13.54
N GLU A 118 6.17 -6.44 14.18
CA GLU A 118 5.61 -7.62 14.83
C GLU A 118 4.62 -7.28 15.93
N GLY A 119 4.94 -6.30 16.78
CA GLY A 119 4.10 -5.94 17.92
C GLY A 119 2.93 -5.04 17.59
N VAL A 120 3.14 -4.02 16.74
CA VAL A 120 2.15 -2.95 16.52
C VAL A 120 1.68 -2.80 15.08
N GLY A 121 2.25 -3.55 14.15
CA GLY A 121 1.95 -3.47 12.73
C GLY A 121 2.37 -2.14 12.08
N LEU A 122 1.60 -1.68 11.12
CA LEU A 122 1.74 -0.36 10.50
C LEU A 122 1.10 0.72 11.36
N THR A 123 1.79 1.84 11.52
CA THR A 123 1.25 3.03 12.21
C THR A 123 0.09 3.66 11.43
N LYS A 124 -0.70 4.49 12.11
CA LYS A 124 -1.81 5.24 11.48
C LYS A 124 -1.33 6.06 10.27
N LYS A 125 -0.19 6.77 10.40
CA LYS A 125 0.41 7.55 9.31
C LYS A 125 0.82 6.69 8.11
N GLU A 126 1.34 5.48 8.35
CA GLU A 126 1.72 4.53 7.30
C GLU A 126 0.47 3.95 6.61
N ILE A 127 -0.59 3.65 7.37
CA ILE A 127 -1.89 3.20 6.85
C ILE A 127 -2.56 4.28 5.99
N GLU A 128 -2.47 5.53 6.37
CA GLU A 128 -3.03 6.68 5.63
C GLU A 128 -2.38 6.86 4.24
N LYS A 129 -1.13 6.43 4.08
CA LYS A 129 -0.43 6.46 2.79
C LYS A 129 -0.88 5.35 1.84
N CYS A 130 -1.51 4.29 2.35
CA CYS A 130 -1.91 3.14 1.54
C CYS A 130 -3.19 3.40 0.76
N ASP A 131 -3.20 2.98 -0.52
CA ASP A 131 -4.39 2.96 -1.37
C ASP A 131 -5.37 1.88 -0.93
N PHE A 132 -4.83 0.70 -0.54
CA PHE A 132 -5.59 -0.44 -0.05
C PHE A 132 -5.04 -0.94 1.27
N LEU A 133 -5.93 -1.59 2.02
CA LEU A 133 -5.51 -2.44 3.12
C LEU A 133 -5.94 -3.88 2.84
N VAL A 134 -5.12 -4.81 3.29
CA VAL A 134 -5.38 -6.24 3.25
C VAL A 134 -5.39 -6.78 4.66
N THR A 135 -6.41 -7.56 5.00
CA THR A 135 -6.49 -8.31 6.23
C THR A 135 -6.70 -9.79 5.94
N ILE A 136 -6.08 -10.64 6.71
CA ILE A 136 -6.30 -12.07 6.67
C ILE A 136 -7.36 -12.38 7.71
N PRO A 137 -8.55 -12.88 7.32
CA PRO A 137 -9.53 -13.35 8.27
C PRO A 137 -8.95 -14.47 9.14
N ALA A 138 -8.97 -14.27 10.44
CA ALA A 138 -8.47 -15.22 11.44
C ALA A 138 -9.45 -15.31 12.61
N SER A 139 -9.15 -16.17 13.60
CA SER A 139 -9.96 -16.29 14.81
C SER A 139 -10.08 -14.95 15.54
N ASN A 140 -11.25 -14.65 16.09
CA ASN A 140 -11.45 -13.47 16.92
C ASN A 140 -10.62 -13.51 18.22
N GLU A 141 -10.28 -14.69 18.70
CA GLU A 141 -9.48 -14.88 19.90
C GLU A 141 -7.99 -14.59 19.65
N TYR A 142 -7.49 -14.86 18.43
CA TYR A 142 -6.10 -14.64 18.06
C TYR A 142 -5.97 -14.15 16.60
N PRO A 143 -6.35 -12.89 16.32
CA PRO A 143 -6.51 -12.39 14.95
C PRO A 143 -5.19 -12.00 14.27
N VAL A 144 -4.11 -11.84 15.03
CA VAL A 144 -2.83 -11.31 14.50
C VAL A 144 -1.89 -12.47 14.18
N LEU A 145 -1.50 -12.57 12.91
CA LEU A 145 -0.53 -13.56 12.45
C LEU A 145 0.90 -13.01 12.59
N ASN A 146 1.86 -13.91 12.80
CA ASN A 146 3.27 -13.56 12.59
C ASN A 146 3.46 -13.01 11.17
N VAL A 147 4.39 -12.06 11.02
CA VAL A 147 4.62 -11.34 9.75
C VAL A 147 4.91 -12.30 8.59
N SER A 148 5.73 -13.35 8.80
CA SER A 148 6.05 -14.31 7.74
C SER A 148 4.85 -15.18 7.37
N HIS A 149 3.98 -15.54 8.32
CA HIS A 149 2.73 -16.25 8.04
C HIS A 149 1.76 -15.36 7.25
N ALA A 150 1.61 -14.10 7.65
CA ALA A 150 0.81 -13.14 6.89
C ALA A 150 1.33 -12.97 5.45
N MET A 151 2.65 -12.87 5.28
CA MET A 151 3.29 -12.83 3.96
C MET A 151 2.96 -14.08 3.15
N ALA A 152 3.05 -15.27 3.76
CA ALA A 152 2.80 -16.54 3.06
C ALA A 152 1.37 -16.59 2.50
N VAL A 153 0.37 -16.22 3.30
CA VAL A 153 -1.05 -16.23 2.87
C VAL A 153 -1.29 -15.23 1.73
N VAL A 154 -0.79 -13.99 1.86
CA VAL A 154 -1.02 -12.96 0.83
C VAL A 154 -0.26 -13.30 -0.46
N LEU A 155 0.99 -13.73 -0.37
CA LEU A 155 1.80 -14.09 -1.56
C LEU A 155 1.31 -15.36 -2.24
N TYR A 156 0.74 -16.32 -1.51
CA TYR A 156 0.09 -17.49 -2.08
C TYR A 156 -1.09 -17.11 -2.99
N GLU A 157 -1.97 -16.23 -2.54
CA GLU A 157 -3.11 -15.76 -3.35
C GLU A 157 -2.62 -15.00 -4.60
N LEU A 158 -1.57 -14.21 -4.47
CA LEU A 158 -0.95 -13.51 -5.61
C LEU A 158 -0.23 -14.47 -6.58
N PHE A 159 0.39 -15.53 -6.07
CA PHE A 159 1.05 -16.56 -6.90
C PHE A 159 0.05 -17.31 -7.76
N ASN A 160 -1.15 -17.59 -7.24
CA ASN A 160 -2.19 -18.35 -7.94
C ASN A 160 -2.97 -17.55 -9.00
N LEU A 161 -2.62 -16.28 -9.23
CA LEU A 161 -3.31 -15.45 -10.21
C LEU A 161 -3.07 -15.90 -11.64
N LYS A 162 -4.16 -16.15 -12.38
CA LYS A 162 -4.11 -16.32 -13.84
C LYS A 162 -3.91 -14.96 -14.52
N LYS A 163 -3.13 -14.92 -15.61
CA LYS A 163 -2.95 -13.71 -16.43
C LYS A 163 -4.29 -13.22 -16.99
N THR A 164 -4.56 -11.92 -16.89
CA THR A 164 -5.71 -11.24 -17.50
C THR A 164 -5.24 -10.04 -18.31
N LYS A 165 -6.12 -9.49 -19.18
CA LYS A 165 -5.82 -8.25 -19.93
C LYS A 165 -5.62 -7.08 -18.94
N PHE A 166 -4.60 -6.28 -19.19
CA PHE A 166 -4.31 -5.09 -18.38
C PHE A 166 -5.16 -3.92 -18.84
N ILE A 167 -5.67 -3.16 -17.88
CA ILE A 167 -6.27 -1.83 -18.11
C ILE A 167 -5.22 -0.83 -17.61
N LYS A 168 -4.83 0.12 -18.47
CA LYS A 168 -3.89 1.17 -18.09
C LYS A 168 -4.50 2.01 -16.97
N ARG A 169 -3.85 2.00 -15.81
CA ARG A 169 -4.30 2.71 -14.61
C ARG A 169 -3.63 4.08 -14.52
N ALA A 170 -4.30 4.99 -13.83
CA ALA A 170 -3.72 6.28 -13.52
C ALA A 170 -2.43 6.10 -12.72
N SER A 171 -1.36 6.78 -13.15
CA SER A 171 -0.08 6.82 -12.45
C SER A 171 -0.23 7.47 -11.07
N ARG A 172 0.80 7.36 -10.26
CA ARG A 172 0.83 8.02 -8.95
C ARG A 172 0.68 9.54 -9.10
N GLU A 173 1.39 10.14 -10.04
CA GLU A 173 1.32 11.57 -10.33
C GLU A 173 -0.07 12.02 -10.76
N GLU A 174 -0.72 11.27 -11.65
CA GLU A 174 -2.09 11.55 -12.10
C GLU A 174 -3.10 11.47 -10.94
N LYS A 175 -2.94 10.50 -10.04
CA LYS A 175 -3.77 10.39 -8.83
C LYS A 175 -3.50 11.53 -7.85
N GLU A 176 -2.24 11.88 -7.61
CA GLU A 176 -1.86 12.99 -6.74
C GLU A 176 -2.44 14.32 -7.25
N ARG A 177 -2.33 14.60 -8.56
CA ARG A 177 -2.93 15.78 -9.19
C ARG A 177 -4.45 15.84 -9.01
N LEU A 178 -5.13 14.69 -9.18
CA LEU A 178 -6.57 14.59 -8.96
C LEU A 178 -6.95 14.89 -7.50
N LEU A 179 -6.21 14.31 -6.55
CA LEU A 179 -6.44 14.51 -5.12
C LEU A 179 -6.15 15.95 -4.69
N GLU A 180 -5.06 16.54 -5.15
CA GLU A 180 -4.73 17.95 -4.86
C GLU A 180 -5.82 18.89 -5.36
N THR A 181 -6.31 18.67 -6.58
CA THR A 181 -7.39 19.50 -7.13
C THR A 181 -8.65 19.35 -6.31
N PHE A 182 -9.04 18.15 -5.92
CA PHE A 182 -10.18 17.93 -5.04
C PHE A 182 -9.98 18.57 -3.65
N ASN A 183 -8.80 18.44 -3.06
CA ASN A 183 -8.51 19.04 -1.75
C ASN A 183 -8.65 20.57 -1.78
N LYS A 184 -8.24 21.23 -2.87
CA LYS A 184 -8.47 22.69 -3.05
C LYS A 184 -9.96 23.07 -2.99
N PHE A 185 -10.86 22.21 -3.51
CA PHE A 185 -12.31 22.45 -3.35
C PHE A 185 -12.77 22.29 -1.93
N VAL A 186 -12.32 21.23 -1.26
CA VAL A 186 -12.67 20.99 0.15
C VAL A 186 -12.21 22.17 1.00
N ASP A 187 -11.00 22.69 0.76
CA ASP A 187 -10.46 23.84 1.48
C ASP A 187 -11.25 25.11 1.20
N PHE A 188 -11.67 25.33 -0.05
CA PHE A 188 -12.50 26.49 -0.43
C PHE A 188 -13.86 26.51 0.30
N PHE A 189 -14.44 25.35 0.57
CA PHE A 189 -15.70 25.22 1.28
C PHE A 189 -15.55 24.85 2.75
N ALA A 190 -14.32 24.86 3.32
CA ALA A 190 -14.02 24.28 4.64
C ALA A 190 -14.91 24.83 5.76
N GLU A 191 -15.21 26.14 5.78
CA GLU A 191 -16.07 26.78 6.77
C GLU A 191 -17.53 26.26 6.76
N ARG A 192 -17.98 25.73 5.61
CA ARG A 192 -19.33 25.18 5.42
C ARG A 192 -19.40 23.66 5.59
N LEU A 193 -18.26 23.02 5.85
CA LEU A 193 -18.16 21.56 5.94
C LEU A 193 -17.91 21.13 7.39
N ARG A 194 -18.66 20.14 7.86
CA ARG A 194 -18.54 19.64 9.24
C ARG A 194 -17.18 19.00 9.54
N ASN A 195 -16.56 18.34 8.55
CA ASN A 195 -15.28 17.66 8.73
C ASN A 195 -14.50 17.57 7.41
N PRO A 196 -13.81 18.65 7.00
CA PRO A 196 -13.06 18.71 5.74
C PRO A 196 -12.02 17.61 5.58
N GLU A 197 -11.27 17.32 6.63
CA GLU A 197 -10.20 16.29 6.58
C GLU A 197 -10.74 14.89 6.35
N LYS A 198 -11.89 14.57 6.93
CA LYS A 198 -12.56 13.28 6.68
C LYS A 198 -13.02 13.16 5.23
N ILE A 199 -13.47 14.26 4.62
CA ILE A 199 -13.89 14.30 3.21
C ILE A 199 -12.68 14.06 2.30
N LYS A 200 -11.56 14.74 2.51
CA LYS A 200 -10.30 14.54 1.77
C LYS A 200 -9.82 13.10 1.87
N LEU A 201 -9.78 12.55 3.09
CA LEU A 201 -9.38 11.17 3.31
C LEU A 201 -10.33 10.17 2.62
N SER A 202 -11.62 10.43 2.68
CA SER A 202 -12.63 9.58 2.03
C SER A 202 -12.44 9.54 0.52
N PHE A 203 -12.23 10.70 -0.11
CA PHE A 203 -11.99 10.79 -1.54
C PHE A 203 -10.68 10.08 -1.95
N LYS A 204 -9.59 10.30 -1.21
CA LYS A 204 -8.33 9.58 -1.41
C LYS A 204 -8.54 8.06 -1.40
N ARG A 205 -9.32 7.57 -0.43
CA ARG A 205 -9.61 6.12 -0.31
C ARG A 205 -10.51 5.60 -1.44
N ILE A 206 -11.46 6.41 -1.92
CA ILE A 206 -12.27 6.06 -3.09
C ILE A 206 -11.39 5.93 -4.32
N VAL A 207 -10.58 6.94 -4.63
CA VAL A 207 -9.66 6.95 -5.78
C VAL A 207 -8.68 5.77 -5.70
N GLY A 208 -8.07 5.53 -4.54
CA GLY A 208 -7.16 4.40 -4.34
C GLY A 208 -7.84 3.04 -4.59
N ARG A 209 -8.99 2.80 -3.96
CA ARG A 209 -9.72 1.52 -4.05
C ARG A 209 -10.39 1.26 -5.40
N SER A 210 -10.75 2.30 -6.14
CA SER A 210 -11.41 2.17 -7.46
C SER A 210 -10.47 1.64 -8.53
N LEU A 211 -9.14 1.68 -8.32
CA LEU A 211 -8.17 1.38 -9.36
C LEU A 211 -8.41 2.22 -10.62
N ILE A 212 -8.67 3.51 -10.41
CA ILE A 212 -9.04 4.45 -11.47
C ILE A 212 -8.09 4.34 -12.67
N SER A 213 -8.67 4.26 -13.88
CA SER A 213 -7.90 4.26 -15.11
C SER A 213 -7.37 5.66 -15.44
N GLU A 214 -6.37 5.73 -16.32
CA GLU A 214 -5.85 7.00 -16.83
C GLU A 214 -6.96 7.85 -17.44
N VAL A 215 -7.87 7.23 -18.22
CA VAL A 215 -8.99 7.91 -18.88
C VAL A 215 -9.99 8.48 -17.86
N GLU A 216 -10.37 7.67 -16.87
CA GLU A 216 -11.28 8.10 -15.80
C GLU A 216 -10.68 9.23 -14.96
N SER A 217 -9.41 9.13 -14.60
CA SER A 217 -8.70 10.17 -13.84
C SER A 217 -8.69 11.50 -14.58
N ARG A 218 -8.36 11.49 -15.87
CA ARG A 218 -8.36 12.69 -16.72
C ARG A 218 -9.76 13.29 -16.91
N ALA A 219 -10.78 12.44 -17.08
CA ALA A 219 -12.15 12.90 -17.21
C ALA A 219 -12.63 13.64 -15.95
N ILE A 220 -12.41 13.07 -14.77
CA ILE A 220 -12.79 13.69 -13.49
C ILE A 220 -11.98 14.98 -13.26
N LEU A 221 -10.67 14.95 -13.51
CA LEU A 221 -9.81 16.12 -13.36
C LEU A 221 -10.27 17.28 -14.26
N SER A 222 -10.67 17.00 -15.51
CA SER A 222 -11.14 18.03 -16.45
C SER A 222 -12.37 18.77 -15.94
N ILE A 223 -13.29 18.08 -15.28
CA ILE A 223 -14.48 18.70 -14.65
C ILE A 223 -14.05 19.55 -13.46
N PHE A 224 -13.18 19.06 -12.60
CA PHE A 224 -12.68 19.81 -11.45
C PHE A 224 -11.95 21.07 -11.88
N GLU A 225 -11.10 21.01 -12.90
CA GLU A 225 -10.40 22.19 -13.42
C GLU A 225 -11.37 23.24 -13.97
N ARG A 226 -12.42 22.81 -14.71
CA ARG A 226 -13.47 23.75 -15.19
C ARG A 226 -14.23 24.42 -14.06
N ILE A 227 -14.62 23.66 -13.02
CA ILE A 227 -15.31 24.21 -11.85
C ILE A 227 -14.39 25.17 -11.11
N LYS A 228 -13.11 24.82 -10.89
CA LYS A 228 -12.10 25.67 -10.27
C LYS A 228 -12.00 27.02 -10.97
N ASN A 229 -11.90 26.99 -12.30
CA ASN A 229 -11.82 28.20 -13.11
C ASN A 229 -13.10 29.07 -13.01
N LYS A 230 -14.29 28.42 -13.03
CA LYS A 230 -15.57 29.12 -12.90
C LYS A 230 -15.76 29.76 -11.53
N LEU A 231 -15.35 29.08 -10.46
CA LEU A 231 -15.42 29.60 -9.08
C LEU A 231 -14.29 30.57 -8.74
N ARG A 232 -13.35 30.81 -9.66
CA ARG A 232 -12.16 31.67 -9.43
C ARG A 232 -11.40 31.28 -8.16
N ILE A 233 -11.28 29.99 -7.89
CA ILE A 233 -10.51 29.47 -6.76
C ILE A 233 -9.02 29.72 -7.06
N ARG A 234 -8.49 30.79 -6.46
CA ARG A 234 -7.08 31.17 -6.60
C ARG A 234 -6.21 30.29 -5.71
N GLU A 235 -5.01 29.97 -6.18
CA GLU A 235 -4.01 29.34 -5.33
C GLU A 235 -3.62 30.32 -4.22
N LYS A 236 -3.82 29.96 -2.95
CA LYS A 236 -3.17 30.68 -1.84
C LYS A 236 -1.66 30.53 -2.08
N LYS A 237 -1.00 31.64 -2.46
CA LYS A 237 0.47 31.68 -2.47
C LYS A 237 0.91 31.34 -1.04
N LYS A 238 1.77 30.31 -0.91
CA LYS A 238 2.48 30.06 0.34
C LYS A 238 3.33 31.31 0.59
N GLN A 239 2.95 32.11 1.58
CA GLN A 239 3.83 33.04 2.26
C GLN A 239 4.66 32.25 3.26
#